data_b2ec3b921f116a57092e72f46a3bdcdf
#
_entry.id   b2ec3b921f116a57092e72f46a3bdcdf
#
_cell.length_a   1.000
_cell.length_b   1.000
_cell.length_c   1.000
_cell.angle_alpha   90.00
_cell.angle_beta   90.00
_cell.angle_gamma   90.00
#
_symmetry.space_group_name_H-M   'P 1'
#
loop_
_entity.id
_entity.type
_entity.pdbx_description
1 polymer ?
#
loop_
_entity_poly.entity_id
_entity_poly.type
_entity_poly.pdbx_seq_one_letter_code
_entity_poly.pdbx_strand_id
1 'polypeptide(L)'
;SGKPYGYRRRMPDSDLAADKLRAPESLLLRLAEEHLKYQLPTSIMKTLAPLFDSARRSLKEEGTSARQSAWMQKVAFVPDSISLMPPRILTRIFEGVSEGLYRDSKLDIEYQNVNGECKKRTVSPLGLVQQEHRLYLICKFDGYDDIRHLALHRIKTVEVLDFPADRPKNFRLQEYISQRHVNYSNGRKVRFTVEFTNPATKTILEETPFNRTQTLEELPDGAWRLTAIMDDTVLLDGWAAAWKEIAGIRFVEKVLIESIS
;
A
#
# COMPACT_ATOMS: atom_id res chain seq x y z
N SER A 1 43.40 19.69 -47.79
CA SER A 1 42.02 19.83 -47.32
C SER A 1 41.52 18.49 -46.81
N GLY A 2 41.58 18.27 -45.50
CA GLY A 2 41.10 17.05 -44.81
C GLY A 2 39.71 17.30 -44.26
N LYS A 3 38.76 16.45 -44.60
CA LYS A 3 37.43 16.42 -44.01
C LYS A 3 37.52 15.87 -42.58
N PRO A 4 36.87 16.48 -41.57
CA PRO A 4 36.82 15.89 -40.23
C PRO A 4 35.84 14.71 -40.22
N TYR A 5 36.31 13.57 -39.72
CA TYR A 5 35.49 12.41 -39.42
C TYR A 5 34.62 12.72 -38.20
N GLY A 6 33.35 12.97 -38.43
CA GLY A 6 32.35 13.08 -37.39
C GLY A 6 31.96 11.70 -36.89
N TYR A 7 32.37 11.32 -35.70
CA TYR A 7 31.81 10.16 -34.99
C TYR A 7 30.38 10.51 -34.58
N ARG A 8 29.40 10.05 -35.35
CA ARG A 8 28.01 9.99 -34.93
C ARG A 8 27.90 8.76 -34.05
N ARG A 9 27.84 9.00 -32.74
CA ARG A 9 27.44 7.97 -31.81
C ARG A 9 25.99 7.62 -32.16
N ARG A 10 25.77 6.52 -32.86
CA ARG A 10 24.46 5.88 -32.92
C ARG A 10 24.17 5.45 -31.49
N MET A 11 23.26 6.12 -30.81
CA MET A 11 22.56 5.49 -29.73
C MET A 11 21.83 4.29 -30.35
N PRO A 12 22.04 3.07 -29.87
CA PRO A 12 21.22 1.97 -30.30
C PRO A 12 19.80 2.29 -29.81
N ASP A 13 18.86 2.37 -30.75
CA ASP A 13 17.44 2.29 -30.46
C ASP A 13 17.24 1.06 -29.57
N SER A 14 16.66 1.30 -28.40
CA SER A 14 15.90 0.36 -27.57
C SER A 14 16.38 -1.10 -27.46
N ASP A 15 17.67 -1.35 -27.40
CA ASP A 15 18.18 -2.62 -26.89
C ASP A 15 18.44 -2.55 -25.37
N LEU A 16 17.37 -2.26 -24.61
CA LEU A 16 17.13 -2.88 -23.30
C LEU A 16 16.79 -4.36 -23.49
N ALA A 17 16.97 -4.85 -24.74
CA ALA A 17 16.82 -6.21 -25.14
C ALA A 17 18.03 -7.01 -24.66
N ALA A 18 17.88 -7.68 -23.52
CA ALA A 18 18.28 -9.07 -23.42
C ALA A 18 19.73 -9.41 -23.75
N ASP A 19 20.69 -8.62 -23.34
CA ASP A 19 21.93 -9.23 -22.87
C ASP A 19 21.51 -10.13 -21.69
N LYS A 20 21.86 -11.41 -21.74
CA LYS A 20 21.34 -12.45 -20.84
C LYS A 20 21.34 -11.96 -19.40
N LEU A 21 20.17 -11.64 -18.87
CA LEU A 21 20.02 -11.28 -17.47
C LEU A 21 20.63 -12.39 -16.62
N ARG A 22 21.51 -12.02 -15.70
CA ARG A 22 22.07 -12.98 -14.75
C ARG A 22 20.98 -13.42 -13.79
N ALA A 23 21.09 -14.62 -13.25
CA ALA A 23 20.08 -15.19 -12.38
C ALA A 23 19.71 -14.31 -11.15
N PRO A 24 20.64 -13.60 -10.47
CA PRO A 24 20.28 -12.66 -9.40
C PRO A 24 19.46 -11.46 -9.90
N GLU A 25 19.77 -10.92 -11.09
CA GLU A 25 19.03 -9.82 -11.71
C GLU A 25 17.61 -10.25 -12.09
N SER A 26 17.48 -11.44 -12.64
CA SER A 26 16.19 -12.05 -12.98
C SER A 26 15.32 -12.28 -11.74
N LEU A 27 15.91 -12.73 -10.63
CA LEU A 27 15.22 -12.88 -9.35
C LEU A 27 14.73 -11.53 -8.81
N LEU A 28 15.60 -10.52 -8.82
CA LEU A 28 15.24 -9.18 -8.40
C LEU A 28 14.09 -8.59 -9.21
N LEU A 29 14.17 -8.72 -10.55
CA LEU A 29 13.11 -8.22 -11.43
C LEU A 29 11.79 -8.97 -11.22
N ARG A 30 11.84 -10.25 -10.93
CA ARG A 30 10.64 -11.05 -10.66
C ARG A 30 9.96 -10.61 -9.35
N LEU A 31 10.74 -10.40 -8.29
CA LEU A 31 10.24 -9.86 -7.03
C LEU A 31 9.70 -8.44 -7.21
N ALA A 32 10.42 -7.61 -7.96
CA ALA A 32 9.99 -6.25 -8.26
C ALA A 32 8.66 -6.23 -9.03
N GLU A 33 8.46 -7.09 -10.03
CA GLU A 33 7.20 -7.20 -10.77
C GLU A 33 6.02 -7.49 -9.84
N GLU A 34 6.17 -8.41 -8.89
CA GLU A 34 5.12 -8.78 -7.95
C GLU A 34 4.77 -7.64 -6.99
N HIS A 35 5.78 -6.93 -6.49
CA HIS A 35 5.58 -5.85 -5.53
C HIS A 35 5.19 -4.51 -6.16
N LEU A 36 5.67 -4.21 -7.38
CA LEU A 36 5.44 -2.92 -8.04
C LEU A 36 4.14 -2.85 -8.86
N LYS A 37 3.45 -3.97 -9.03
CA LYS A 37 2.25 -4.08 -9.88
C LYS A 37 1.22 -2.96 -9.67
N TYR A 38 1.04 -2.50 -8.43
CA TYR A 38 0.10 -1.45 -8.07
C TYR A 38 0.76 -0.15 -7.61
N GLN A 39 2.09 -0.08 -7.65
CA GLN A 39 2.86 1.09 -7.20
C GLN A 39 3.38 1.93 -8.36
N LEU A 40 3.44 1.37 -9.56
CA LEU A 40 3.87 2.08 -10.77
C LEU A 40 2.69 2.34 -11.71
N PRO A 41 2.69 3.48 -12.43
CA PRO A 41 1.75 3.74 -13.52
C PRO A 41 1.76 2.61 -14.54
N THR A 42 0.58 2.29 -15.07
CA THR A 42 0.44 1.16 -16.02
C THR A 42 1.26 1.38 -17.30
N SER A 43 1.42 2.62 -17.74
CA SER A 43 2.28 2.97 -18.87
C SER A 43 3.74 2.54 -18.63
N ILE A 44 4.27 2.80 -17.44
CA ILE A 44 5.62 2.38 -17.04
C ILE A 44 5.70 0.85 -16.95
N MET A 45 4.71 0.19 -16.34
CA MET A 45 4.66 -1.28 -16.27
C MET A 45 4.63 -1.93 -17.65
N LYS A 46 3.90 -1.35 -18.62
CA LYS A 46 3.90 -1.81 -20.02
C LYS A 46 5.27 -1.67 -20.67
N THR A 47 5.97 -0.57 -20.41
CA THR A 47 7.34 -0.34 -20.90
C THR A 47 8.33 -1.36 -20.32
N LEU A 48 8.16 -1.74 -19.07
CA LEU A 48 9.01 -2.72 -18.38
C LEU A 48 8.62 -4.18 -18.66
N ALA A 49 7.47 -4.44 -19.27
CA ALA A 49 6.99 -5.80 -19.52
C ALA A 49 7.99 -6.70 -20.28
N PRO A 50 8.69 -6.24 -21.34
CA PRO A 50 9.69 -7.06 -22.02
C PRO A 50 10.85 -7.49 -21.11
N LEU A 51 11.25 -6.63 -20.16
CA LEU A 51 12.29 -6.91 -19.18
C LEU A 51 11.83 -7.96 -18.16
N PHE A 52 10.60 -7.85 -17.66
CA PHE A 52 10.01 -8.87 -16.78
C PHE A 52 9.82 -10.21 -17.49
N ASP A 53 9.42 -10.20 -18.77
CA ASP A 53 9.31 -11.41 -19.59
C ASP A 53 10.68 -12.09 -19.77
N SER A 54 11.73 -11.30 -20.01
CA SER A 54 13.09 -11.80 -20.10
C SER A 54 13.56 -12.42 -18.78
N ALA A 55 13.29 -11.77 -17.66
CA ALA A 55 13.59 -12.30 -16.33
C ALA A 55 12.86 -13.63 -16.06
N ARG A 56 11.58 -13.74 -16.43
CA ARG A 56 10.80 -14.97 -16.29
C ARG A 56 11.37 -16.12 -17.13
N ARG A 57 11.85 -15.83 -18.35
CA ARG A 57 12.48 -16.83 -19.22
C ARG A 57 13.82 -17.30 -18.66
N SER A 58 14.67 -16.36 -18.25
CA SER A 58 15.98 -16.65 -17.67
C SER A 58 15.89 -17.55 -16.42
N LEU A 59 14.87 -17.35 -15.57
CA LEU A 59 14.64 -18.17 -14.39
C LEU A 59 14.08 -19.57 -14.70
N LYS A 60 13.54 -19.79 -15.91
CA LYS A 60 13.04 -21.10 -16.36
C LYS A 60 14.10 -21.94 -17.09
N GLU A 61 15.16 -21.33 -17.59
CA GLU A 61 16.24 -22.02 -18.27
C GLU A 61 17.04 -22.89 -17.29
N GLU A 62 17.21 -24.17 -17.62
CA GLU A 62 17.90 -25.17 -16.78
C GLU A 62 19.39 -24.85 -16.64
N GLY A 63 19.91 -24.91 -15.43
CA GLY A 63 21.33 -24.95 -15.12
C GLY A 63 21.87 -23.80 -14.25
N THR A 64 21.53 -22.54 -14.51
CA THR A 64 22.07 -21.39 -13.77
C THR A 64 21.08 -20.84 -12.73
N SER A 65 19.80 -21.09 -12.91
CA SER A 65 18.70 -20.52 -12.14
C SER A 65 18.10 -21.45 -11.07
N ALA A 66 18.55 -22.70 -10.97
CA ALA A 66 17.98 -23.68 -10.05
C ALA A 66 18.00 -23.21 -8.58
N ARG A 67 19.08 -22.55 -8.14
CA ARG A 67 19.18 -22.00 -6.77
C ARG A 67 18.27 -20.80 -6.55
N GLN A 68 18.15 -19.91 -7.54
CA GLN A 68 17.31 -18.70 -7.47
C GLN A 68 15.83 -19.07 -7.54
N SER A 69 15.46 -19.97 -8.44
CA SER A 69 14.09 -20.52 -8.50
C SER A 69 13.72 -21.25 -7.20
N ALA A 70 14.66 -22.03 -6.64
CA ALA A 70 14.49 -22.70 -5.36
C ALA A 70 14.38 -21.69 -4.19
N TRP A 71 15.05 -20.52 -4.27
CA TRP A 71 14.94 -19.48 -3.26
C TRP A 71 13.52 -18.91 -3.16
N MET A 72 12.87 -18.62 -4.29
CA MET A 72 11.49 -18.13 -4.31
C MET A 72 10.49 -19.10 -3.66
N GLN A 73 10.80 -20.40 -3.71
CA GLN A 73 9.97 -21.42 -3.05
C GLN A 73 10.25 -21.55 -1.53
N LYS A 74 11.34 -20.94 -1.05
CA LYS A 74 11.78 -21.03 0.36
C LYS A 74 11.45 -19.78 1.16
N VAL A 75 11.03 -18.70 0.51
CA VAL A 75 10.71 -17.42 1.15
C VAL A 75 9.26 -17.09 0.84
N ALA A 76 8.48 -16.86 1.89
CA ALA A 76 7.08 -16.45 1.79
C ALA A 76 6.80 -15.35 2.79
N PHE A 77 5.94 -14.42 2.42
CA PHE A 77 5.34 -13.44 3.32
C PHE A 77 3.96 -13.96 3.74
N VAL A 78 3.75 -14.05 5.03
CA VAL A 78 2.45 -14.41 5.61
C VAL A 78 1.94 -13.17 6.35
N PRO A 79 0.79 -12.60 5.95
CA PRO A 79 0.21 -11.48 6.67
C PRO A 79 -0.35 -11.93 8.03
N ASP A 80 -0.28 -11.06 9.03
CA ASP A 80 -0.82 -11.31 10.37
C ASP A 80 -2.36 -11.23 10.45
N SER A 81 -3.02 -10.90 9.33
CA SER A 81 -4.47 -10.81 9.24
C SER A 81 -5.09 -12.03 8.55
N ILE A 82 -6.40 -12.21 8.74
CA ILE A 82 -7.14 -13.23 8.00
C ILE A 82 -6.99 -12.94 6.49
N SER A 83 -6.48 -13.94 5.75
CA SER A 83 -6.31 -13.83 4.30
C SER A 83 -7.67 -13.76 3.61
N LEU A 84 -8.02 -12.59 3.09
CA LEU A 84 -9.22 -12.38 2.29
C LEU A 84 -8.85 -12.41 0.80
N MET A 85 -9.78 -12.89 -0.01
CA MET A 85 -9.61 -12.82 -1.46
C MET A 85 -9.66 -11.34 -1.92
N PRO A 86 -8.66 -10.87 -2.70
CA PRO A 86 -8.68 -9.51 -3.22
C PRO A 86 -9.88 -9.30 -4.15
N PRO A 87 -10.55 -8.15 -4.10
CA PRO A 87 -11.63 -7.84 -5.02
C PRO A 87 -11.07 -7.68 -6.44
N ARG A 88 -11.86 -8.11 -7.44
CA ARG A 88 -11.48 -7.98 -8.84
C ARG A 88 -11.55 -6.51 -9.26
N ILE A 89 -10.44 -5.97 -9.71
CA ILE A 89 -10.34 -4.65 -10.34
C ILE A 89 -10.21 -4.86 -11.85
N LEU A 90 -11.04 -4.20 -12.63
CA LEU A 90 -10.93 -4.26 -14.09
C LEU A 90 -9.66 -3.51 -14.52
N THR A 91 -8.88 -4.10 -15.41
CA THR A 91 -7.62 -3.53 -15.91
C THR A 91 -7.80 -2.10 -16.42
N ARG A 92 -8.86 -1.84 -17.20
CA ARG A 92 -9.17 -0.49 -17.72
C ARG A 92 -9.36 0.56 -16.62
N ILE A 93 -9.93 0.15 -15.46
CA ILE A 93 -10.14 1.07 -14.32
C ILE A 93 -8.80 1.42 -13.69
N PHE A 94 -7.96 0.42 -13.44
CA PHE A 94 -6.62 0.66 -12.89
C PHE A 94 -5.77 1.51 -13.85
N GLU A 95 -5.82 1.23 -15.15
CA GLU A 95 -5.13 2.00 -16.18
C GLU A 95 -5.58 3.46 -16.21
N GLY A 96 -6.88 3.72 -16.26
CA GLY A 96 -7.42 5.09 -16.30
C GLY A 96 -7.10 5.88 -15.04
N VAL A 97 -7.25 5.26 -13.86
CA VAL A 97 -6.89 5.92 -12.59
C VAL A 97 -5.38 6.20 -12.49
N SER A 98 -4.55 5.24 -12.89
CA SER A 98 -3.10 5.41 -12.91
C SER A 98 -2.66 6.52 -13.86
N GLU A 99 -3.25 6.58 -15.05
CA GLU A 99 -2.96 7.60 -16.05
C GLU A 99 -3.38 8.99 -15.57
N GLY A 100 -4.58 9.11 -14.99
CA GLY A 100 -5.04 10.38 -14.44
C GLY A 100 -4.15 10.89 -13.30
N LEU A 101 -3.69 9.99 -12.41
CA LEU A 101 -2.71 10.32 -11.37
C LEU A 101 -1.35 10.72 -11.96
N TYR A 102 -0.87 10.00 -12.97
CA TYR A 102 0.43 10.26 -13.59
C TYR A 102 0.46 11.59 -14.36
N ARG A 103 -0.66 11.95 -14.99
CA ARG A 103 -0.81 13.21 -15.75
C ARG A 103 -1.29 14.37 -14.90
N ASP A 104 -1.58 14.17 -13.60
CA ASP A 104 -2.27 15.15 -12.75
C ASP A 104 -3.55 15.71 -13.43
N SER A 105 -4.34 14.82 -14.04
CA SER A 105 -5.57 15.17 -14.77
C SER A 105 -6.83 14.75 -13.98
N LYS A 106 -7.92 15.50 -14.14
CA LYS A 106 -9.24 15.13 -13.62
C LYS A 106 -9.74 13.84 -14.26
N LEU A 107 -10.57 13.13 -13.53
CA LEU A 107 -11.23 11.90 -13.98
C LEU A 107 -12.74 12.05 -13.89
N ASP A 108 -13.44 11.65 -14.95
CA ASP A 108 -14.87 11.33 -14.87
C ASP A 108 -15.05 9.86 -14.52
N ILE A 109 -15.72 9.58 -13.43
CA ILE A 109 -15.94 8.25 -12.94
C ILE A 109 -17.42 7.97 -12.69
N GLU A 110 -17.83 6.73 -12.89
CA GLU A 110 -19.07 6.20 -12.34
C GLU A 110 -18.73 5.30 -11.17
N TYR A 111 -19.22 5.65 -10.00
CA TYR A 111 -18.88 4.97 -8.74
C TYR A 111 -20.12 4.40 -8.08
N GLN A 112 -20.05 3.11 -7.70
CA GLN A 112 -21.06 2.43 -6.92
C GLN A 112 -20.69 2.45 -5.45
N ASN A 113 -21.52 3.08 -4.60
CA ASN A 113 -21.29 3.09 -3.15
C ASN A 113 -21.63 1.72 -2.52
N VAL A 114 -21.44 1.61 -1.19
CA VAL A 114 -21.74 0.38 -0.43
C VAL A 114 -23.20 -0.01 -0.45
N ASN A 115 -24.11 0.95 -0.65
CA ASN A 115 -25.55 0.74 -0.69
C ASN A 115 -26.04 0.36 -2.10
N GLY A 116 -25.14 0.22 -3.08
CA GLY A 116 -25.47 -0.14 -4.45
C GLY A 116 -25.81 1.04 -5.36
N GLU A 117 -25.88 2.27 -4.87
CA GLU A 117 -26.16 3.45 -5.69
C GLU A 117 -24.99 3.81 -6.59
N CYS A 118 -25.27 3.98 -7.89
CA CYS A 118 -24.29 4.44 -8.87
C CYS A 118 -24.44 5.94 -9.11
N LYS A 119 -23.32 6.66 -9.05
CA LYS A 119 -23.29 8.12 -9.31
C LYS A 119 -22.09 8.47 -10.16
N LYS A 120 -22.32 9.32 -11.17
CA LYS A 120 -21.23 9.93 -11.95
C LYS A 120 -20.65 11.11 -11.18
N ARG A 121 -19.33 11.23 -11.21
CA ARG A 121 -18.58 12.29 -10.53
C ARG A 121 -17.32 12.64 -11.29
N THR A 122 -17.06 13.93 -11.39
CA THR A 122 -15.73 14.43 -11.78
C THR A 122 -14.89 14.55 -10.52
N VAL A 123 -13.69 13.99 -10.54
CA VAL A 123 -12.79 13.93 -9.39
C VAL A 123 -11.38 14.36 -9.77
N SER A 124 -10.70 15.01 -8.84
CA SER A 124 -9.27 15.29 -8.88
C SER A 124 -8.53 14.19 -8.12
N PRO A 125 -7.77 13.30 -8.82
CA PRO A 125 -7.03 12.24 -8.18
C PRO A 125 -5.83 12.80 -7.41
N LEU A 126 -5.63 12.38 -6.16
CA LEU A 126 -4.57 12.86 -5.28
C LEU A 126 -3.55 11.78 -4.94
N GLY A 127 -3.97 10.51 -4.95
CA GLY A 127 -3.09 9.40 -4.63
C GLY A 127 -3.78 8.03 -4.76
N LEU A 128 -2.96 6.98 -4.82
CA LEU A 128 -3.41 5.60 -4.81
C LEU A 128 -2.85 4.93 -3.56
N VAL A 129 -3.70 4.28 -2.79
CA VAL A 129 -3.31 3.60 -1.55
C VAL A 129 -3.75 2.16 -1.60
N GLN A 130 -2.82 1.25 -1.36
CA GLN A 130 -3.13 -0.14 -1.11
C GLN A 130 -3.26 -0.36 0.39
N GLN A 131 -4.42 -0.83 0.82
CA GLN A 131 -4.67 -1.27 2.19
C GLN A 131 -5.00 -2.75 2.14
N GLU A 132 -4.09 -3.58 2.61
CA GLU A 132 -4.17 -5.03 2.49
C GLU A 132 -4.49 -5.50 1.06
N HIS A 133 -5.72 -5.99 0.85
CA HIS A 133 -6.17 -6.53 -0.43
C HIS A 133 -6.97 -5.54 -1.29
N ARG A 134 -7.15 -4.30 -0.84
CA ARG A 134 -7.96 -3.28 -1.51
C ARG A 134 -7.10 -2.10 -1.96
N LEU A 135 -7.42 -1.59 -3.15
CA LEU A 135 -6.86 -0.34 -3.66
C LEU A 135 -7.90 0.77 -3.52
N TYR A 136 -7.44 1.91 -3.04
CA TYR A 136 -8.26 3.11 -2.87
C TYR A 136 -7.66 4.28 -3.64
N LEU A 137 -8.51 4.94 -4.43
CA LEU A 137 -8.21 6.24 -4.97
C LEU A 137 -8.51 7.30 -3.90
N ILE A 138 -7.49 8.03 -3.50
CA ILE A 138 -7.63 9.23 -2.70
C ILE A 138 -7.91 10.37 -3.67
N CYS A 139 -9.02 11.05 -3.53
CA CYS A 139 -9.45 12.07 -4.48
C CYS A 139 -10.29 13.16 -3.80
N LYS A 140 -10.48 14.24 -4.52
CA LYS A 140 -11.40 15.33 -4.18
C LYS A 140 -12.49 15.38 -5.24
N PHE A 141 -13.74 15.50 -4.86
CA PHE A 141 -14.84 15.70 -5.82
C PHE A 141 -14.84 17.13 -6.30
N ASP A 142 -15.19 17.34 -7.56
CA ASP A 142 -15.31 18.69 -8.11
C ASP A 142 -16.40 19.47 -7.37
N GLY A 143 -16.06 20.68 -6.94
CA GLY A 143 -16.97 21.52 -6.11
C GLY A 143 -17.03 21.18 -4.62
N TYR A 144 -16.18 20.24 -4.13
CA TYR A 144 -16.12 19.89 -2.70
C TYR A 144 -14.66 19.96 -2.21
N ASP A 145 -14.48 20.33 -0.95
CA ASP A 145 -13.14 20.44 -0.35
C ASP A 145 -12.69 19.18 0.40
N ASP A 146 -13.63 18.32 0.74
CA ASP A 146 -13.33 17.10 1.48
C ASP A 146 -12.63 16.03 0.61
N ILE A 147 -11.63 15.39 1.19
CA ILE A 147 -10.92 14.29 0.58
C ILE A 147 -11.69 12.99 0.80
N ARG A 148 -11.84 12.23 -0.27
CA ARG A 148 -12.59 10.97 -0.28
C ARG A 148 -11.73 9.80 -0.68
N HIS A 149 -12.13 8.61 -0.18
CA HIS A 149 -11.50 7.34 -0.48
C HIS A 149 -12.47 6.49 -1.30
N LEU A 150 -12.12 6.26 -2.54
CA LEU A 150 -12.94 5.47 -3.46
C LEU A 150 -12.27 4.12 -3.72
N ALA A 151 -12.93 3.05 -3.35
CA ALA A 151 -12.42 1.70 -3.62
C ALA A 151 -12.43 1.43 -5.14
N LEU A 152 -11.28 1.11 -5.74
CA LEU A 152 -11.14 0.95 -7.20
C LEU A 152 -12.10 -0.09 -7.78
N HIS A 153 -12.34 -1.20 -7.08
CA HIS A 153 -13.24 -2.27 -7.54
C HIS A 153 -14.71 -1.84 -7.62
N ARG A 154 -15.05 -0.67 -7.06
CA ARG A 154 -16.40 -0.08 -7.14
C ARG A 154 -16.54 0.97 -8.23
N ILE A 155 -15.46 1.35 -8.89
CA ILE A 155 -15.50 2.21 -10.07
C ILE A 155 -15.94 1.36 -11.27
N LYS A 156 -17.02 1.77 -11.94
CA LYS A 156 -17.59 1.09 -13.10
C LYS A 156 -17.01 1.57 -14.41
N THR A 157 -16.82 2.89 -14.50
CA THR A 157 -16.21 3.57 -15.66
C THR A 157 -15.22 4.62 -15.17
N VAL A 158 -14.21 4.89 -15.98
CA VAL A 158 -13.24 5.95 -15.76
C VAL A 158 -12.85 6.52 -17.12
N GLU A 159 -12.83 7.84 -17.20
CA GLU A 159 -12.35 8.62 -18.33
C GLU A 159 -11.36 9.67 -17.82
N VAL A 160 -10.20 9.76 -18.46
CA VAL A 160 -9.19 10.78 -18.15
C VAL A 160 -9.51 12.04 -18.92
N LEU A 161 -9.70 13.14 -18.23
CA LEU A 161 -10.02 14.41 -18.82
C LEU A 161 -8.75 15.21 -19.16
N ASP A 162 -8.85 16.12 -20.12
CA ASP A 162 -7.74 17.05 -20.45
C ASP A 162 -7.67 18.28 -19.51
N PHE A 163 -8.39 18.21 -18.38
CA PHE A 163 -8.37 19.25 -17.35
C PHE A 163 -7.42 18.88 -16.22
N PRO A 164 -6.59 19.85 -15.73
CA PRO A 164 -5.69 19.59 -14.61
C PRO A 164 -6.47 19.26 -13.33
N ALA A 165 -5.93 18.35 -12.53
CA ALA A 165 -6.48 18.02 -11.23
C ALA A 165 -6.36 19.20 -10.27
N ASP A 166 -7.41 19.45 -9.48
CA ASP A 166 -7.39 20.42 -8.39
C ASP A 166 -6.72 19.80 -7.16
N ARG A 167 -5.39 19.85 -7.15
CA ARG A 167 -4.56 19.31 -6.07
C ARG A 167 -4.30 20.38 -5.02
N PRO A 168 -4.68 20.18 -3.76
CA PRO A 168 -4.36 21.13 -2.69
C PRO A 168 -2.85 21.31 -2.58
N LYS A 169 -2.37 22.57 -2.51
CA LYS A 169 -0.92 22.89 -2.51
C LYS A 169 -0.13 22.18 -1.43
N ASN A 170 -0.73 21.96 -0.29
CA ASN A 170 -0.09 21.33 0.87
C ASN A 170 -0.41 19.82 1.01
N PHE A 171 -1.11 19.23 0.03
CA PHE A 171 -1.44 17.81 0.11
C PHE A 171 -0.20 16.95 -0.14
N ARG A 172 0.17 16.16 0.86
CA ARG A 172 1.21 15.13 0.77
C ARG A 172 0.61 13.80 1.19
N LEU A 173 0.63 12.83 0.27
CA LEU A 173 0.00 11.54 0.50
C LEU A 173 0.56 10.81 1.73
N GLN A 174 1.88 10.87 1.95
CA GLN A 174 2.51 10.22 3.09
C GLN A 174 2.08 10.85 4.44
N GLU A 175 1.99 12.18 4.50
CA GLU A 175 1.48 12.88 5.68
C GLU A 175 0.01 12.55 5.92
N TYR A 176 -0.80 12.54 4.86
CA TYR A 176 -2.21 12.15 4.91
C TYR A 176 -2.39 10.71 5.43
N ILE A 177 -1.56 9.77 4.98
CA ILE A 177 -1.59 8.38 5.47
C ILE A 177 -1.09 8.30 6.92
N SER A 178 -0.02 9.05 7.28
CA SER A 178 0.53 9.04 8.64
C SER A 178 -0.45 9.60 9.68
N GLN A 179 -1.31 10.52 9.27
CA GLN A 179 -2.46 10.98 10.06
C GLN A 179 -3.60 9.95 10.11
N ARG A 180 -3.38 8.78 9.52
CA ARG A 180 -4.25 7.58 9.54
C ARG A 180 -5.69 7.78 9.05
N HIS A 181 -5.92 8.77 8.20
CA HIS A 181 -7.21 8.96 7.54
C HIS A 181 -7.70 7.73 6.76
N VAL A 182 -6.79 6.82 6.40
CA VAL A 182 -7.09 5.59 5.63
C VAL A 182 -7.53 4.43 6.55
N ASN A 183 -7.23 4.47 7.84
CA ASN A 183 -7.44 3.36 8.78
C ASN A 183 -8.74 3.45 9.59
N TYR A 184 -9.77 4.11 9.08
CA TYR A 184 -11.01 4.36 9.83
C TYR A 184 -10.78 5.05 11.19
N SER A 185 -9.73 5.85 11.27
CA SER A 185 -9.46 6.69 12.44
C SER A 185 -10.41 7.88 12.42
N ASN A 186 -10.92 8.24 13.59
CA ASN A 186 -11.67 9.47 13.80
C ASN A 186 -10.77 10.71 14.00
N GLY A 187 -9.46 10.57 13.77
CA GLY A 187 -8.44 11.61 13.98
C GLY A 187 -8.07 11.83 15.45
N ARG A 188 -8.63 11.05 16.37
CA ARG A 188 -8.37 11.18 17.80
C ARG A 188 -7.24 10.28 18.23
N LYS A 189 -6.45 10.74 19.20
CA LYS A 189 -5.46 9.91 19.89
C LYS A 189 -6.00 9.48 21.24
N VAL A 190 -5.67 8.25 21.60
CA VAL A 190 -6.04 7.67 22.91
C VAL A 190 -4.78 7.16 23.60
N ARG A 191 -4.78 7.26 24.91
CA ARG A 191 -3.94 6.43 25.75
C ARG A 191 -4.63 5.08 25.85
N PHE A 192 -4.07 4.10 25.19
CA PHE A 192 -4.53 2.72 25.25
C PHE A 192 -3.81 2.00 26.38
N THR A 193 -4.57 1.45 27.29
CA THR A 193 -4.04 0.65 28.42
C THR A 193 -4.66 -0.73 28.39
N VAL A 194 -3.85 -1.76 28.48
CA VAL A 194 -4.30 -3.15 28.55
C VAL A 194 -3.53 -3.90 29.62
N GLU A 195 -4.25 -4.68 30.46
CA GLU A 195 -3.64 -5.61 31.40
C GLU A 195 -3.87 -7.04 30.97
N PHE A 196 -2.83 -7.85 31.07
CA PHE A 196 -2.86 -9.24 30.63
C PHE A 196 -1.98 -10.12 31.53
N THR A 197 -2.21 -11.45 31.47
CA THR A 197 -1.56 -12.42 32.38
C THR A 197 -0.65 -13.41 31.66
N ASN A 198 -0.75 -13.54 30.35
CA ASN A 198 0.02 -14.51 29.59
C ASN A 198 1.49 -14.05 29.36
N PRO A 199 2.51 -14.76 29.91
CA PRO A 199 3.92 -14.38 29.72
C PRO A 199 4.38 -14.38 28.27
N ALA A 200 3.86 -15.27 27.42
CA ALA A 200 4.22 -15.27 26.00
C ALA A 200 3.77 -13.98 25.30
N THR A 201 2.64 -13.41 25.70
CA THR A 201 2.16 -12.13 25.19
C THR A 201 3.11 -10.97 25.55
N LYS A 202 3.67 -11.00 26.78
CA LYS A 202 4.69 -10.03 27.21
C LYS A 202 5.87 -10.05 26.23
N THR A 203 6.44 -11.21 25.98
CA THR A 203 7.58 -11.39 25.07
C THR A 203 7.26 -10.88 23.66
N ILE A 204 6.10 -11.26 23.10
CA ILE A 204 5.69 -10.82 21.77
C ILE A 204 5.58 -9.29 21.68
N LEU A 205 5.00 -8.65 22.71
CA LEU A 205 4.81 -7.18 22.73
C LEU A 205 6.10 -6.42 23.04
N GLU A 206 7.10 -7.06 23.63
CA GLU A 206 8.48 -6.51 23.74
C GLU A 206 9.24 -6.60 22.40
N GLU A 207 9.10 -7.71 21.68
CA GLU A 207 9.74 -7.93 20.40
C GLU A 207 9.11 -7.09 19.28
N THR A 208 7.78 -6.92 19.32
CA THR A 208 6.99 -6.19 18.31
C THR A 208 6.08 -5.14 18.96
N PRO A 209 6.65 -4.04 19.47
CA PRO A 209 5.86 -3.00 20.14
C PRO A 209 4.93 -2.26 19.17
N PHE A 210 3.79 -1.79 19.65
CA PHE A 210 2.87 -0.96 18.87
C PHE A 210 3.55 0.31 18.29
N ASN A 211 4.37 0.96 19.11
CA ASN A 211 5.14 2.13 18.72
C ASN A 211 6.13 2.53 19.84
N ARG A 212 6.85 3.63 19.61
CA ARG A 212 7.87 4.12 20.55
C ARG A 212 7.33 4.65 21.89
N THR A 213 6.02 4.86 22.02
CA THR A 213 5.40 5.35 23.25
C THR A 213 4.94 4.19 24.15
N GLN A 214 5.10 2.95 23.68
CA GLN A 214 4.73 1.78 24.45
C GLN A 214 5.59 1.66 25.71
N THR A 215 4.94 1.46 26.84
CA THR A 215 5.55 1.04 28.09
C THR A 215 4.94 -0.26 28.54
N LEU A 216 5.72 -1.10 29.18
CA LEU A 216 5.29 -2.37 29.76
C LEU A 216 5.80 -2.44 31.19
N GLU A 217 4.91 -2.68 32.14
CA GLU A 217 5.24 -2.78 33.57
C GLU A 217 4.62 -4.05 34.17
N GLU A 218 5.34 -4.67 35.09
CA GLU A 218 4.82 -5.79 35.86
C GLU A 218 4.03 -5.26 37.06
N LEU A 219 2.84 -5.85 37.29
CA LEU A 219 1.96 -5.50 38.37
C LEU A 219 2.25 -6.40 39.62
N PRO A 220 1.88 -5.94 40.84
CA PRO A 220 2.17 -6.67 42.05
C PRO A 220 1.56 -8.08 42.09
N ASP A 221 0.56 -8.37 41.31
CA ASP A 221 -0.10 -9.67 41.19
C ASP A 221 0.48 -10.58 40.10
N GLY A 222 1.61 -10.16 39.45
CA GLY A 222 2.28 -10.92 38.42
C GLY A 222 1.69 -10.78 37.02
N ALA A 223 0.68 -9.91 36.84
CA ALA A 223 0.19 -9.52 35.52
C ALA A 223 1.05 -8.39 34.93
N TRP A 224 0.84 -8.07 33.65
CA TRP A 224 1.52 -6.96 32.98
C TRP A 224 0.53 -5.92 32.53
N ARG A 225 0.92 -4.65 32.63
CA ARG A 225 0.19 -3.50 32.08
C ARG A 225 1.00 -2.91 30.95
N LEU A 226 0.38 -2.87 29.76
CA LEU A 226 0.88 -2.16 28.60
C LEU A 226 0.15 -0.83 28.50
N THR A 227 0.89 0.24 28.23
CA THR A 227 0.33 1.55 27.89
C THR A 227 0.99 2.08 26.65
N ALA A 228 0.22 2.60 25.70
CA ALA A 228 0.72 3.24 24.49
C ALA A 228 -0.20 4.35 24.01
N ILE A 229 0.35 5.36 23.34
CA ILE A 229 -0.45 6.39 22.67
C ILE A 229 -0.78 5.88 21.28
N MET A 230 -2.07 5.66 21.02
CA MET A 230 -2.58 5.05 19.80
C MET A 230 -3.58 5.98 19.12
N ASP A 231 -3.81 5.76 17.82
CA ASP A 231 -4.97 6.34 17.16
C ASP A 231 -6.22 5.51 17.51
N ASP A 232 -7.31 6.21 17.79
CA ASP A 232 -8.59 5.57 18.06
C ASP A 232 -9.17 4.99 16.77
N THR A 233 -9.02 3.70 16.58
CA THR A 233 -9.41 2.98 15.37
C THR A 233 -10.17 1.72 15.70
N VAL A 234 -11.03 1.28 14.77
CA VAL A 234 -11.69 -0.03 14.84
C VAL A 234 -10.68 -1.19 14.88
N LEU A 235 -9.50 -0.99 14.28
CA LEU A 235 -8.43 -2.00 14.29
C LEU A 235 -7.86 -2.20 15.70
N LEU A 236 -7.76 -1.15 16.50
CA LEU A 236 -7.33 -1.25 17.90
C LEU A 236 -8.35 -2.02 18.74
N ASP A 237 -9.65 -1.76 18.52
CA ASP A 237 -10.72 -2.50 19.19
C ASP A 237 -10.72 -3.98 18.76
N GLY A 238 -10.55 -4.22 17.46
CA GLY A 238 -10.42 -5.55 16.89
C GLY A 238 -9.24 -6.32 17.46
N TRP A 239 -8.09 -5.67 17.64
CA TRP A 239 -6.91 -6.26 18.25
C TRP A 239 -7.21 -6.67 19.71
N ALA A 240 -7.73 -5.76 20.51
CA ALA A 240 -8.06 -6.03 21.90
C ALA A 240 -9.06 -7.19 22.04
N ALA A 241 -10.07 -7.25 21.18
CA ALA A 241 -11.06 -8.32 21.15
C ALA A 241 -10.44 -9.67 20.74
N ALA A 242 -9.61 -9.69 19.69
CA ALA A 242 -8.96 -10.91 19.20
C ALA A 242 -7.97 -11.49 20.21
N TRP A 243 -7.26 -10.64 20.94
CA TRP A 243 -6.24 -11.05 21.91
C TRP A 243 -6.81 -11.34 23.30
N LYS A 244 -8.10 -11.09 23.53
CA LYS A 244 -8.73 -11.26 24.85
C LYS A 244 -8.46 -12.61 25.48
N GLU A 245 -8.74 -13.68 24.73
CA GLU A 245 -8.55 -15.07 25.22
C GLU A 245 -7.07 -15.48 25.17
N ILE A 246 -6.36 -15.14 24.11
CA ILE A 246 -4.97 -15.56 23.87
C ILE A 246 -4.03 -14.95 24.90
N ALA A 247 -4.17 -13.66 25.15
CA ALA A 247 -3.31 -12.90 26.05
C ALA A 247 -3.76 -12.98 27.52
N GLY A 248 -4.96 -13.47 27.80
CA GLY A 248 -5.56 -13.35 29.11
C GLY A 248 -5.82 -11.89 29.49
N ILE A 249 -6.37 -11.12 28.56
CA ILE A 249 -6.67 -9.71 28.81
C ILE A 249 -7.80 -9.61 29.83
N ARG A 250 -7.54 -8.95 30.94
CA ARG A 250 -8.49 -8.72 32.04
C ARG A 250 -9.00 -7.26 32.10
N PHE A 251 -8.28 -6.33 31.47
CA PHE A 251 -8.62 -4.91 31.49
C PHE A 251 -8.23 -4.26 30.15
N VAL A 252 -9.11 -3.41 29.63
CA VAL A 252 -8.85 -2.59 28.43
C VAL A 252 -9.45 -1.22 28.65
N GLU A 253 -8.65 -0.18 28.47
CA GLU A 253 -9.08 1.20 28.60
C GLU A 253 -8.56 2.05 27.43
N LYS A 254 -9.39 2.96 26.97
CA LYS A 254 -9.00 4.00 26.02
C LYS A 254 -9.38 5.37 26.60
N VAL A 255 -8.40 6.17 26.92
CA VAL A 255 -8.60 7.55 27.40
C VAL A 255 -8.23 8.50 26.29
N LEU A 256 -9.16 9.37 25.88
CA LEU A 256 -8.90 10.40 24.87
C LEU A 256 -7.78 11.32 25.36
N ILE A 257 -6.84 11.58 24.46
CA ILE A 257 -5.82 12.60 24.68
C ILE A 257 -6.34 13.86 23.99
N GLU A 258 -6.68 14.87 24.79
CA GLU A 258 -7.01 16.18 24.26
C GLU A 258 -5.77 16.73 23.54
N SER A 259 -5.94 17.15 22.30
CA SER A 259 -4.88 17.83 21.55
C SER A 259 -4.54 19.10 22.32
N ILE A 260 -3.35 19.16 22.89
CA ILE A 260 -2.80 20.42 23.37
C ILE A 260 -2.62 21.29 22.11
N SER A 261 -3.47 22.30 21.97
CA SER A 261 -3.52 23.28 20.88
C SER A 261 -2.23 24.06 20.77
#